data_dc51848e310a5f6715f1a95722c83bc6
#
_entry.id   dc51848e310a5f6715f1a95722c83bc6
#
_cell.length_a   1.000
_cell.length_b   1.000
_cell.length_c   1.000
_cell.angle_alpha   90.00
_cell.angle_beta   90.00
_cell.angle_gamma   90.00
#
_symmetry.space_group_name_H-M   'P 1'
#
loop_
_entity.id
_entity.type
_entity.pdbx_description
1 polymer ?
#
loop_
_entity_poly.entity_id
_entity_poly.type
_entity_poly.pdbx_seq_one_letter_code
_entity_poly.pdbx_strand_id
1 'polypeptide(L)'
;MILPYTPDHRTLWDRAIDESRNGTFLLHRSYMDYHRERFEDASLLWQDQRGRTLGLFPACWHPRLPKTIVSHAGLTYGGCVLSPRIGLVQVGEMLREILAHYKQQGAETLIVKPIPQIYATLPAEEELYWINRLGGRLTARSASQTVALQEEGVGFSTLRRRKVKRAEGEGCCIVDDTKLDDLPAFWQILDETLRSRHQVAPVHTLEEIRRLIRDNAPHIRLFTIRQGNQLVAGTLLFEMNPVVHAQYISACSAGRELGALDFLFHHLIERYRQQGFRFLDFGISTEDGGQVLNEGLTFQKEGFGGRTICYDAYTIPIL
;
A
#
# COMPACT_ATOMS: atom_id res chain seq x y z
N MET A 1 -1.54 -4.91 27.94
CA MET A 1 -2.91 -5.51 27.98
C MET A 1 -3.55 -5.39 26.62
N ILE A 2 -4.07 -6.50 26.07
CA ILE A 2 -4.77 -6.56 24.79
C ILE A 2 -6.25 -6.23 24.98
N LEU A 3 -6.80 -5.44 24.06
CA LEU A 3 -8.22 -5.13 23.95
C LEU A 3 -8.67 -5.41 22.51
N PRO A 4 -9.74 -6.20 22.30
CA PRO A 4 -10.38 -6.32 20.99
C PRO A 4 -10.91 -4.96 20.53
N TYR A 5 -10.77 -4.68 19.25
CA TYR A 5 -11.36 -3.49 18.66
C TYR A 5 -12.89 -3.58 18.71
N THR A 6 -13.52 -2.47 19.04
CA THR A 6 -14.96 -2.24 18.85
C THR A 6 -15.18 -0.89 18.18
N PRO A 7 -16.36 -0.61 17.60
CA PRO A 7 -16.63 0.69 16.97
C PRO A 7 -16.41 1.91 17.90
N ASP A 8 -16.58 1.73 19.19
CA ASP A 8 -16.32 2.79 20.21
C ASP A 8 -14.84 3.18 20.26
N HIS A 9 -13.94 2.30 19.84
CA HIS A 9 -12.50 2.55 19.79
C HIS A 9 -12.06 3.30 18.51
N ARG A 10 -12.97 3.61 17.57
CA ARG A 10 -12.60 4.18 16.25
C ARG A 10 -11.70 5.40 16.36
N THR A 11 -12.11 6.41 17.12
CA THR A 11 -11.33 7.65 17.28
C THR A 11 -9.96 7.39 17.92
N LEU A 12 -9.90 6.49 18.89
CA LEU A 12 -8.66 6.09 19.54
C LEU A 12 -7.74 5.33 18.57
N TRP A 13 -8.33 4.44 17.75
CA TRP A 13 -7.62 3.67 16.74
C TRP A 13 -6.99 4.59 15.69
N ASP A 14 -7.79 5.44 15.04
CA ASP A 14 -7.32 6.33 13.96
C ASP A 14 -6.24 7.29 14.50
N ARG A 15 -6.44 7.86 15.69
CA ARG A 15 -5.42 8.67 16.35
C ARG A 15 -4.12 7.91 16.62
N ALA A 16 -4.20 6.65 17.05
CA ALA A 16 -3.01 5.84 17.30
C ALA A 16 -2.25 5.52 16.00
N ILE A 17 -2.94 5.40 14.86
CA ILE A 17 -2.31 5.32 13.53
C ILE A 17 -1.53 6.61 13.24
N ASP A 18 -2.17 7.78 13.39
CA ASP A 18 -1.55 9.08 13.09
C ASP A 18 -0.34 9.38 13.96
N GLU A 19 -0.37 8.99 15.24
CA GLU A 19 0.73 9.17 16.20
C GLU A 19 1.80 8.07 16.11
N SER A 20 1.62 7.03 15.30
CA SER A 20 2.55 5.92 15.18
C SER A 20 3.76 6.26 14.31
N ARG A 21 4.80 5.42 14.39
CA ARG A 21 6.00 5.59 13.57
C ARG A 21 5.96 4.85 12.23
N ASN A 22 4.95 3.99 12.01
CA ASN A 22 4.83 3.15 10.80
C ASN A 22 3.39 2.98 10.30
N GLY A 23 2.42 3.70 10.86
CA GLY A 23 1.04 3.66 10.39
C GLY A 23 0.85 4.43 9.10
N THR A 24 -0.16 4.01 8.34
CA THR A 24 -0.61 4.69 7.12
C THR A 24 -2.13 4.80 7.13
N PHE A 25 -2.71 5.68 6.30
CA PHE A 25 -4.17 5.82 6.23
C PHE A 25 -4.90 4.53 5.78
N LEU A 26 -4.19 3.58 5.14
CA LEU A 26 -4.77 2.27 4.82
C LEU A 26 -5.22 1.48 6.06
N LEU A 27 -4.69 1.85 7.22
CA LEU A 27 -5.00 1.24 8.51
C LEU A 27 -6.02 2.05 9.32
N HIS A 28 -6.47 3.22 8.84
CA HIS A 28 -7.59 3.94 9.39
C HIS A 28 -8.90 3.17 9.18
N ARG A 29 -9.82 3.32 10.10
CA ARG A 29 -11.11 2.66 10.01
C ARG A 29 -11.97 3.16 8.84
N SER A 30 -11.76 4.39 8.37
CA SER A 30 -12.38 4.88 7.13
C SER A 30 -12.00 4.05 5.91
N TYR A 31 -10.75 3.53 5.87
CA TYR A 31 -10.28 2.67 4.79
C TYR A 31 -10.57 1.19 5.08
N MET A 32 -10.27 0.68 6.27
CA MET A 32 -10.47 -0.73 6.61
C MET A 32 -11.94 -1.17 6.54
N ASP A 33 -12.85 -0.32 7.04
CA ASP A 33 -14.26 -0.67 7.19
C ASP A 33 -15.09 -0.59 5.89
N TYR A 34 -14.50 -0.11 4.75
CA TYR A 34 -15.29 -0.02 3.51
C TYR A 34 -15.75 -1.38 2.99
N HIS A 35 -15.05 -2.44 3.36
CA HIS A 35 -15.37 -3.82 2.98
C HIS A 35 -15.51 -4.78 4.18
N ARG A 36 -15.88 -4.22 5.34
CA ARG A 36 -16.06 -4.99 6.59
C ARG A 36 -16.95 -6.22 6.46
N GLU A 37 -17.92 -6.20 5.51
CA GLU A 37 -18.79 -7.34 5.26
C GLU A 37 -18.06 -8.55 4.65
N ARG A 38 -16.86 -8.34 4.10
CA ARG A 38 -16.03 -9.40 3.49
C ARG A 38 -15.08 -10.04 4.50
N PHE A 39 -14.82 -9.37 5.63
CA PHE A 39 -13.80 -9.78 6.59
C PHE A 39 -14.30 -9.64 8.03
N GLU A 40 -14.29 -10.75 8.76
CA GLU A 40 -14.58 -10.77 10.18
C GLU A 40 -13.42 -10.13 10.95
N ASP A 41 -13.66 -8.96 11.54
CA ASP A 41 -12.63 -8.17 12.23
C ASP A 41 -12.11 -8.89 13.48
N ALA A 42 -10.81 -9.00 13.60
CA ALA A 42 -10.09 -9.54 14.74
C ALA A 42 -9.01 -8.57 15.23
N SER A 43 -9.14 -7.28 14.91
CA SER A 43 -8.15 -6.25 15.23
C SER A 43 -8.03 -6.03 16.73
N LEU A 44 -6.81 -5.71 17.17
CA LEU A 44 -6.46 -5.55 18.59
C LEU A 44 -5.78 -4.21 18.86
N LEU A 45 -6.07 -3.64 20.03
CA LEU A 45 -5.31 -2.54 20.63
C LEU A 45 -4.43 -3.11 21.75
N TRP A 46 -3.22 -2.60 21.88
CA TRP A 46 -2.34 -2.88 23.01
C TRP A 46 -2.15 -1.61 23.84
N GLN A 47 -2.50 -1.68 25.12
CA GLN A 47 -2.47 -0.55 26.04
C GLN A 47 -1.60 -0.83 27.26
N ASP A 48 -1.03 0.24 27.82
CA ASP A 48 -0.37 0.18 29.11
C ASP A 48 -1.37 0.22 30.29
N GLN A 49 -0.85 0.14 31.52
CA GLN A 49 -1.66 0.18 32.73
C GLN A 49 -2.41 1.51 32.96
N ARG A 50 -2.04 2.56 32.21
CA ARG A 50 -2.68 3.89 32.27
C ARG A 50 -3.70 4.10 31.14
N GLY A 51 -4.00 3.05 30.36
CA GLY A 51 -4.91 3.10 29.22
C GLY A 51 -4.35 3.81 27.98
N ARG A 52 -3.04 4.07 27.91
CA ARG A 52 -2.43 4.67 26.70
C ARG A 52 -2.21 3.58 25.67
N THR A 53 -2.66 3.81 24.44
CA THR A 53 -2.43 2.90 23.32
C THR A 53 -0.97 2.98 22.90
N LEU A 54 -0.28 1.85 22.95
CA LEU A 54 1.14 1.69 22.61
C LEU A 54 1.35 0.96 21.30
N GLY A 55 0.36 0.20 20.84
CA GLY A 55 0.39 -0.49 19.57
C GLY A 55 -1.00 -0.92 19.12
N LEU A 56 -1.12 -1.20 17.83
CA LEU A 56 -2.32 -1.75 17.20
C LEU A 56 -1.91 -2.97 16.38
N PHE A 57 -2.85 -3.88 16.21
CA PHE A 57 -2.69 -5.01 15.31
C PHE A 57 -3.95 -5.13 14.45
N PRO A 58 -3.97 -4.53 13.24
CA PRO A 58 -5.04 -4.71 12.26
C PRO A 58 -5.12 -6.17 11.85
N ALA A 59 -6.26 -6.81 12.03
CA ALA A 59 -6.42 -8.23 11.71
C ALA A 59 -7.85 -8.60 11.36
N CYS A 60 -7.99 -9.73 10.69
CA CYS A 60 -9.29 -10.38 10.48
C CYS A 60 -9.12 -11.90 10.50
N TRP A 61 -10.22 -12.63 10.71
CA TRP A 61 -10.24 -14.04 10.40
C TRP A 61 -10.02 -14.24 8.90
N HIS A 62 -9.19 -15.22 8.55
CA HIS A 62 -8.90 -15.47 7.14
C HIS A 62 -10.14 -16.05 6.44
N PRO A 63 -10.63 -15.42 5.34
CA PRO A 63 -11.94 -15.77 4.77
C PRO A 63 -12.03 -17.19 4.17
N ARG A 64 -10.89 -17.88 3.97
CA ARG A 64 -10.82 -19.21 3.34
C ARG A 64 -10.03 -20.25 4.11
N LEU A 65 -9.13 -19.84 5.00
CA LEU A 65 -8.32 -20.77 5.79
C LEU A 65 -8.91 -20.88 7.20
N PRO A 66 -9.34 -22.08 7.62
CA PRO A 66 -9.93 -22.25 8.95
C PRO A 66 -8.89 -21.97 10.05
N LYS A 67 -9.34 -21.52 11.20
CA LYS A 67 -8.52 -21.27 12.41
C LYS A 67 -7.31 -20.39 12.16
N THR A 68 -7.38 -19.51 11.16
CA THR A 68 -6.27 -18.65 10.74
C THR A 68 -6.66 -17.19 10.89
N ILE A 69 -5.85 -16.44 11.61
CA ILE A 69 -5.88 -14.98 11.65
C ILE A 69 -4.89 -14.45 10.61
N VAL A 70 -5.23 -13.35 9.97
CA VAL A 70 -4.31 -12.63 9.07
C VAL A 70 -4.28 -11.15 9.43
N SER A 71 -3.12 -10.53 9.34
CA SER A 71 -2.96 -9.09 9.53
C SER A 71 -3.64 -8.31 8.40
N HIS A 72 -4.93 -8.44 8.33
CA HIS A 72 -5.98 -7.98 7.44
C HIS A 72 -5.87 -8.42 5.96
N ALA A 73 -6.72 -9.40 5.58
CA ALA A 73 -6.73 -10.00 4.23
C ALA A 73 -7.01 -9.00 3.11
N GLY A 74 -7.80 -7.96 3.37
CA GLY A 74 -8.16 -6.91 2.39
C GLY A 74 -7.14 -5.79 2.22
N LEU A 75 -6.01 -5.82 2.93
CA LEU A 75 -4.98 -4.78 2.85
C LEU A 75 -3.70 -5.31 2.21
N THR A 76 -2.92 -4.40 1.62
CA THR A 76 -1.60 -4.73 1.03
C THR A 76 -0.63 -5.20 2.11
N TYR A 77 -0.65 -4.56 3.27
CA TYR A 77 0.15 -4.87 4.45
C TYR A 77 -0.68 -4.58 5.72
N GLY A 78 -0.17 -5.04 6.86
CA GLY A 78 -0.75 -4.83 8.19
C GLY A 78 0.33 -5.03 9.26
N GLY A 79 0.15 -5.98 10.20
CA GLY A 79 1.12 -6.23 11.26
C GLY A 79 1.07 -5.20 12.39
N CYS A 80 2.13 -5.10 13.16
CA CYS A 80 2.21 -4.21 14.30
C CYS A 80 2.31 -2.75 13.91
N VAL A 81 1.34 -1.93 14.29
CA VAL A 81 1.45 -0.48 14.28
C VAL A 81 2.02 -0.03 15.63
N LEU A 82 3.14 0.69 15.61
CA LEU A 82 3.97 0.90 16.77
C LEU A 82 4.03 2.38 17.17
N SER A 83 3.70 2.67 18.43
CA SER A 83 3.99 3.97 19.02
C SER A 83 5.50 4.23 19.02
N PRO A 84 5.97 5.48 18.80
CA PRO A 84 7.39 5.82 18.89
C PRO A 84 7.98 5.62 20.30
N ARG A 85 7.14 5.34 21.31
CA ARG A 85 7.53 5.19 22.72
C ARG A 85 7.96 3.79 23.11
N ILE A 86 7.71 2.78 22.28
CA ILE A 86 8.02 1.38 22.59
C ILE A 86 9.19 0.86 21.77
N GLY A 87 9.96 -0.02 22.39
CA GLY A 87 11.11 -0.65 21.77
C GLY A 87 10.96 -2.17 21.66
N LEU A 88 12.06 -2.82 21.29
CA LEU A 88 12.13 -4.24 20.95
C LEU A 88 11.49 -5.17 21.99
N VAL A 89 11.77 -4.95 23.29
CA VAL A 89 11.26 -5.83 24.37
C VAL A 89 9.74 -5.75 24.46
N GLN A 90 9.19 -4.54 24.45
CA GLN A 90 7.75 -4.29 24.57
C GLN A 90 6.97 -4.80 23.33
N VAL A 91 7.55 -4.70 22.14
CA VAL A 91 6.95 -5.31 20.94
C VAL A 91 6.87 -6.83 21.08
N GLY A 92 7.87 -7.46 21.70
CA GLY A 92 7.83 -8.89 22.00
C GLY A 92 6.76 -9.28 23.03
N GLU A 93 6.53 -8.44 24.03
CA GLU A 93 5.42 -8.61 24.99
C GLU A 93 4.07 -8.52 24.27
N MET A 94 3.89 -7.47 23.46
CA MET A 94 2.69 -7.26 22.65
C MET A 94 2.39 -8.48 21.76
N LEU A 95 3.37 -8.98 21.03
CA LEU A 95 3.17 -10.13 20.13
C LEU A 95 2.82 -11.41 20.88
N ARG A 96 3.44 -11.67 22.04
CA ARG A 96 3.07 -12.83 22.87
C ARG A 96 1.64 -12.71 23.41
N GLU A 97 1.23 -11.52 23.84
CA GLU A 97 -0.15 -11.28 24.28
C GLU A 97 -1.15 -11.44 23.10
N ILE A 98 -0.81 -10.98 21.90
CA ILE A 98 -1.60 -11.18 20.67
C ILE A 98 -1.79 -12.67 20.39
N LEU A 99 -0.70 -13.46 20.37
CA LEU A 99 -0.77 -14.90 20.12
C LEU A 99 -1.58 -15.63 21.18
N ALA A 100 -1.39 -15.29 22.46
CA ALA A 100 -2.17 -15.86 23.55
C ALA A 100 -3.66 -15.55 23.45
N HIS A 101 -4.02 -14.33 23.05
CA HIS A 101 -5.40 -13.91 22.80
C HIS A 101 -6.04 -14.72 21.66
N TYR A 102 -5.39 -14.84 20.52
CA TYR A 102 -5.92 -15.60 19.39
C TYR A 102 -5.98 -17.11 19.67
N LYS A 103 -5.03 -17.64 20.44
CA LYS A 103 -5.09 -19.04 20.92
C LYS A 103 -6.36 -19.30 21.72
N GLN A 104 -6.74 -18.39 22.63
CA GLN A 104 -7.97 -18.51 23.42
C GLN A 104 -9.22 -18.46 22.55
N GLN A 105 -9.18 -17.83 21.39
CA GLN A 105 -10.24 -17.81 20.41
C GLN A 105 -10.23 -19.02 19.46
N GLY A 106 -9.29 -19.95 19.62
CA GLY A 106 -9.19 -21.17 18.83
C GLY A 106 -8.43 -21.03 17.51
N ALA A 107 -7.69 -19.93 17.33
CA ALA A 107 -6.78 -19.82 16.19
C ALA A 107 -5.55 -20.72 16.38
N GLU A 108 -5.09 -21.32 15.28
CA GLU A 108 -3.92 -22.19 15.21
C GLU A 108 -2.76 -21.54 14.42
N THR A 109 -3.08 -20.53 13.61
CA THR A 109 -2.12 -19.89 12.71
C THR A 109 -2.34 -18.38 12.66
N LEU A 110 -1.25 -17.62 12.66
CA LEU A 110 -1.24 -16.19 12.38
C LEU A 110 -0.40 -15.90 11.13
N ILE A 111 -1.02 -15.29 10.12
CA ILE A 111 -0.33 -14.77 8.93
C ILE A 111 -0.09 -13.27 9.14
N VAL A 112 1.16 -12.85 9.09
CA VAL A 112 1.55 -11.44 9.23
C VAL A 112 2.11 -10.94 7.92
N LYS A 113 1.62 -9.80 7.46
CA LYS A 113 2.15 -9.03 6.32
C LYS A 113 2.74 -7.73 6.87
N PRO A 114 4.00 -7.70 7.32
CA PRO A 114 4.57 -6.52 7.96
C PRO A 114 4.48 -5.28 7.07
N ILE A 115 4.36 -4.12 7.71
CA ILE A 115 4.40 -2.83 7.00
C ILE A 115 5.84 -2.65 6.46
N PRO A 116 6.04 -2.46 5.15
CA PRO A 116 7.38 -2.27 4.60
C PRO A 116 8.08 -1.04 5.20
N GLN A 117 9.39 -1.16 5.45
CA GLN A 117 10.18 -0.13 6.14
C GLN A 117 10.11 1.26 5.49
N ILE A 118 9.89 1.34 4.18
CA ILE A 118 9.79 2.63 3.48
C ILE A 118 8.64 3.51 4.00
N TYR A 119 7.57 2.91 4.57
CA TYR A 119 6.43 3.64 5.13
C TYR A 119 6.69 4.15 6.55
N ALA A 120 7.75 3.68 7.20
CA ALA A 120 8.07 4.09 8.55
C ALA A 120 8.82 5.44 8.58
N THR A 121 8.42 6.30 9.52
CA THR A 121 9.10 7.58 9.80
C THR A 121 10.33 7.40 10.69
N LEU A 122 10.35 6.33 11.49
CA LEU A 122 11.48 5.85 12.30
C LEU A 122 11.64 4.34 12.07
N PRO A 123 12.81 3.72 12.34
CA PRO A 123 12.97 2.27 12.30
C PRO A 123 11.87 1.54 13.08
N ALA A 124 11.26 0.51 12.48
CA ALA A 124 10.10 -0.20 13.03
C ALA A 124 10.10 -1.71 12.67
N GLU A 125 11.28 -2.34 12.67
CA GLU A 125 11.45 -3.75 12.29
C GLU A 125 11.50 -4.72 13.50
N GLU A 126 11.11 -4.27 14.68
CA GLU A 126 11.05 -5.11 15.88
C GLU A 126 10.15 -6.33 15.69
N GLU A 127 9.06 -6.16 14.93
CA GLU A 127 8.15 -7.24 14.57
C GLU A 127 8.88 -8.36 13.81
N LEU A 128 9.74 -8.05 12.85
CA LEU A 128 10.50 -9.04 12.07
C LEU A 128 11.41 -9.88 12.95
N TYR A 129 12.10 -9.25 13.93
CA TYR A 129 12.91 -9.97 14.91
C TYR A 129 12.08 -10.98 15.70
N TRP A 130 10.91 -10.51 16.20
CA TRP A 130 10.07 -11.36 17.05
C TRP A 130 9.32 -12.42 16.26
N ILE A 131 8.91 -12.18 15.02
CA ILE A 131 8.35 -13.21 14.14
C ILE A 131 9.31 -14.41 14.06
N ASN A 132 10.59 -14.15 13.82
CA ASN A 132 11.61 -15.19 13.81
C ASN A 132 11.72 -15.93 15.14
N ARG A 133 11.75 -15.20 16.27
CA ARG A 133 11.87 -15.78 17.62
C ARG A 133 10.63 -16.58 18.06
N LEU A 134 9.47 -16.30 17.48
CA LEU A 134 8.19 -16.97 17.75
C LEU A 134 7.92 -18.13 16.78
N GLY A 135 8.91 -18.56 16.01
CA GLY A 135 8.81 -19.69 15.08
C GLY A 135 8.14 -19.34 13.75
N GLY A 136 8.02 -18.05 13.46
CA GLY A 136 7.47 -17.60 12.18
C GLY A 136 8.39 -17.92 11.01
N ARG A 137 7.78 -18.22 9.86
CA ARG A 137 8.48 -18.54 8.62
C ARG A 137 8.01 -17.61 7.51
N LEU A 138 8.93 -17.16 6.67
CA LEU A 138 8.60 -16.43 5.43
C LEU A 138 7.85 -17.40 4.50
N THR A 139 6.64 -17.01 4.10
CA THR A 139 5.75 -17.82 3.25
C THR A 139 5.47 -17.20 1.89
N ALA A 140 5.63 -15.86 1.78
CA ALA A 140 5.57 -15.17 0.50
C ALA A 140 6.48 -13.93 0.54
N ARG A 141 7.10 -13.61 -0.60
CA ARG A 141 7.89 -12.40 -0.79
C ARG A 141 7.63 -11.83 -2.16
N SER A 142 7.02 -10.65 -2.22
CA SER A 142 6.79 -9.93 -3.47
C SER A 142 7.81 -8.81 -3.63
N ALA A 143 8.20 -8.54 -4.88
CA ALA A 143 9.12 -7.46 -5.23
C ALA A 143 8.33 -6.25 -5.74
N SER A 144 8.52 -5.10 -5.12
CA SER A 144 8.02 -3.79 -5.57
C SER A 144 9.18 -2.90 -6.01
N GLN A 145 8.96 -2.03 -6.98
CA GLN A 145 9.97 -1.08 -7.41
C GLN A 145 9.62 0.32 -6.89
N THR A 146 10.56 0.88 -6.13
CA THR A 146 10.43 2.15 -5.42
C THR A 146 11.52 3.12 -5.82
N VAL A 147 11.16 4.37 -6.15
CA VAL A 147 12.10 5.45 -6.42
C VAL A 147 12.42 6.17 -5.11
N ALA A 148 13.70 6.30 -4.77
CA ALA A 148 14.17 7.17 -3.68
C ALA A 148 14.18 8.62 -4.19
N LEU A 149 13.31 9.45 -3.64
CA LEU A 149 13.07 10.80 -4.16
C LEU A 149 14.11 11.81 -3.69
N GLN A 150 14.69 11.64 -2.50
CA GLN A 150 15.60 12.58 -1.88
C GLN A 150 17.07 12.26 -2.15
N GLU A 151 17.36 11.08 -2.69
CA GLU A 151 18.71 10.64 -3.01
C GLU A 151 19.05 10.94 -4.48
N GLU A 152 20.32 11.09 -4.80
CA GLU A 152 20.80 11.07 -6.18
C GLU A 152 20.65 9.65 -6.72
N GLY A 153 19.41 9.34 -7.16
CA GLY A 153 19.02 8.03 -7.66
C GLY A 153 19.50 7.80 -9.10
N VAL A 154 19.21 6.61 -9.60
CA VAL A 154 19.60 6.17 -10.96
C VAL A 154 18.89 6.99 -12.05
N GLY A 155 17.82 7.69 -11.71
CA GLY A 155 17.04 8.51 -12.66
C GLY A 155 16.41 7.71 -13.80
N PHE A 156 15.77 8.43 -14.71
CA PHE A 156 15.15 7.83 -15.91
C PHE A 156 16.18 7.25 -16.87
N SER A 157 15.90 6.06 -17.37
CA SER A 157 16.70 5.47 -18.47
C SER A 157 16.65 6.37 -19.73
N THR A 158 17.62 6.20 -20.63
CA THR A 158 17.67 6.96 -21.89
C THR A 158 16.39 6.77 -22.72
N LEU A 159 15.84 5.55 -22.74
CA LEU A 159 14.58 5.26 -23.42
C LEU A 159 13.44 6.08 -22.83
N ARG A 160 13.31 6.13 -21.49
CA ARG A 160 12.25 6.88 -20.81
C ARG A 160 12.37 8.38 -21.07
N ARG A 161 13.57 8.94 -20.98
CA ARG A 161 13.82 10.36 -21.29
C ARG A 161 13.41 10.74 -22.73
N ARG A 162 13.63 9.86 -23.70
CA ARG A 162 13.17 10.09 -25.08
C ARG A 162 11.65 10.10 -25.18
N LYS A 163 10.96 9.22 -24.45
CA LYS A 163 9.50 9.17 -24.41
C LYS A 163 8.90 10.41 -23.73
N VAL A 164 9.51 10.90 -22.64
CA VAL A 164 9.12 12.18 -22.01
C VAL A 164 9.13 13.31 -23.05
N LYS A 165 10.27 13.50 -23.74
CA LYS A 165 10.39 14.55 -24.78
C LYS A 165 9.38 14.39 -25.92
N ARG A 166 9.05 13.15 -26.31
CA ARG A 166 8.04 12.89 -27.31
C ARG A 166 6.66 13.35 -26.83
N ALA A 167 6.25 12.94 -25.62
CA ALA A 167 4.95 13.32 -25.07
C ALA A 167 4.80 14.85 -24.92
N GLU A 168 5.88 15.54 -24.49
CA GLU A 168 5.92 17.00 -24.45
C GLU A 168 5.71 17.62 -25.85
N GLY A 169 6.45 17.14 -26.86
CA GLY A 169 6.38 17.64 -28.23
C GLY A 169 5.02 17.39 -28.89
N GLU A 170 4.32 16.34 -28.48
CA GLU A 170 2.97 15.98 -28.99
C GLU A 170 1.84 16.67 -28.18
N GLY A 171 2.16 17.61 -27.31
CA GLY A 171 1.21 18.44 -26.59
C GLY A 171 0.45 17.72 -25.46
N CYS A 172 1.06 16.69 -24.85
CA CYS A 172 0.49 16.06 -23.65
C CYS A 172 0.47 17.03 -22.48
N CYS A 173 -0.66 17.08 -21.76
CA CYS A 173 -0.85 17.91 -20.57
C CYS A 173 -1.23 17.05 -19.38
N ILE A 174 -0.64 17.38 -18.20
CA ILE A 174 -1.01 16.76 -16.92
C ILE A 174 -2.19 17.51 -16.30
N VAL A 175 -3.17 16.76 -15.84
CA VAL A 175 -4.28 17.25 -15.06
C VAL A 175 -4.22 16.67 -13.65
N ASP A 176 -4.17 17.52 -12.64
CA ASP A 176 -4.39 17.16 -11.23
C ASP A 176 -5.89 17.21 -10.98
N ASP A 177 -6.56 16.07 -11.12
CA ASP A 177 -8.03 15.98 -11.12
C ASP A 177 -8.59 15.94 -9.68
N THR A 178 -8.63 17.09 -9.06
CA THR A 178 -9.16 17.25 -7.70
C THR A 178 -10.69 17.10 -7.63
N LYS A 179 -11.40 17.25 -8.76
CA LYS A 179 -12.86 17.12 -8.86
C LYS A 179 -13.32 15.74 -9.26
N LEU A 180 -12.39 14.87 -9.68
CA LEU A 180 -12.64 13.52 -10.17
C LEU A 180 -13.51 13.47 -11.45
N ASP A 181 -13.44 14.54 -12.27
CA ASP A 181 -14.16 14.62 -13.54
C ASP A 181 -13.63 13.58 -14.53
N ASP A 182 -12.33 13.29 -14.49
CA ASP A 182 -11.66 12.30 -15.34
C ASP A 182 -11.75 10.86 -14.80
N LEU A 183 -12.17 10.65 -13.56
CA LEU A 183 -12.15 9.33 -12.93
C LEU A 183 -12.93 8.26 -13.70
N PRO A 184 -14.15 8.52 -14.24
CA PRO A 184 -14.86 7.51 -15.03
C PRO A 184 -14.10 7.09 -16.28
N ALA A 185 -13.55 8.06 -17.03
CA ALA A 185 -12.79 7.80 -18.24
C ALA A 185 -11.46 7.06 -17.96
N PHE A 186 -10.75 7.44 -16.88
CA PHE A 186 -9.56 6.73 -16.43
C PHE A 186 -9.89 5.29 -16.02
N TRP A 187 -11.00 5.08 -15.29
CA TRP A 187 -11.43 3.75 -14.86
C TRP A 187 -11.77 2.84 -16.03
N GLN A 188 -12.38 3.38 -17.09
CA GLN A 188 -12.62 2.64 -18.33
C GLN A 188 -11.30 2.20 -18.98
N ILE A 189 -10.31 3.10 -19.13
CA ILE A 189 -8.98 2.75 -19.66
C ILE A 189 -8.31 1.66 -18.82
N LEU A 190 -8.45 1.73 -17.49
CA LEU A 190 -7.89 0.74 -16.58
C LEU A 190 -8.57 -0.62 -16.77
N ASP A 191 -9.90 -0.68 -16.77
CA ASP A 191 -10.67 -1.93 -16.94
C ASP A 191 -10.38 -2.59 -18.29
N GLU A 192 -10.42 -1.82 -19.39
CA GLU A 192 -10.07 -2.30 -20.72
C GLU A 192 -8.64 -2.86 -20.80
N THR A 193 -7.67 -2.18 -20.15
CA THR A 193 -6.27 -2.62 -20.13
C THR A 193 -6.10 -3.90 -19.32
N LEU A 194 -6.73 -4.00 -18.15
CA LEU A 194 -6.65 -5.20 -17.30
C LEU A 194 -7.33 -6.40 -17.95
N ARG A 195 -8.51 -6.23 -18.56
CA ARG A 195 -9.22 -7.31 -19.25
C ARG A 195 -8.46 -7.80 -20.49
N SER A 196 -7.97 -6.88 -21.32
CA SER A 196 -7.30 -7.24 -22.56
C SER A 196 -5.92 -7.88 -22.37
N ARG A 197 -5.18 -7.50 -21.33
CA ARG A 197 -3.80 -7.94 -21.11
C ARG A 197 -3.63 -9.00 -20.04
N HIS A 198 -4.47 -8.96 -19.01
CA HIS A 198 -4.32 -9.81 -17.82
C HIS A 198 -5.55 -10.68 -17.55
N GLN A 199 -6.64 -10.52 -18.32
CA GLN A 199 -7.90 -11.26 -18.14
C GLN A 199 -8.51 -11.10 -16.73
N VAL A 200 -8.24 -9.98 -16.07
CA VAL A 200 -8.75 -9.62 -14.76
C VAL A 200 -9.49 -8.28 -14.80
N ALA A 201 -10.34 -8.02 -13.81
CA ALA A 201 -10.95 -6.72 -13.58
C ALA A 201 -10.17 -5.96 -12.49
N PRO A 202 -10.35 -4.62 -12.37
CA PRO A 202 -9.87 -3.87 -11.21
C PRO A 202 -10.38 -4.48 -9.90
N VAL A 203 -9.57 -4.44 -8.84
CA VAL A 203 -9.95 -4.94 -7.50
C VAL A 203 -11.15 -4.18 -6.93
N HIS A 204 -11.23 -2.88 -7.23
CA HIS A 204 -12.36 -2.03 -6.83
C HIS A 204 -13.25 -1.72 -8.03
N THR A 205 -14.54 -1.61 -7.79
CA THR A 205 -15.47 -1.00 -8.75
C THR A 205 -15.28 0.52 -8.78
N LEU A 206 -15.79 1.19 -9.81
CA LEU A 206 -15.77 2.66 -9.89
C LEU A 206 -16.48 3.31 -8.69
N GLU A 207 -17.54 2.68 -8.20
CA GLU A 207 -18.30 3.20 -7.05
C GLU A 207 -17.53 3.01 -5.74
N GLU A 208 -16.91 1.86 -5.55
CA GLU A 208 -16.02 1.61 -4.39
C GLU A 208 -14.86 2.60 -4.34
N ILE A 209 -14.21 2.86 -5.49
CA ILE A 209 -13.10 3.81 -5.50
C ILE A 209 -13.55 5.26 -5.26
N ARG A 210 -14.72 5.65 -5.78
CA ARG A 210 -15.31 6.97 -5.46
C ARG A 210 -15.57 7.14 -3.97
N ARG A 211 -16.11 6.09 -3.34
CA ARG A 211 -16.34 6.07 -1.89
C ARG A 211 -15.01 6.18 -1.13
N LEU A 212 -14.02 5.37 -1.50
CA LEU A 212 -12.70 5.40 -0.87
C LEU A 212 -12.04 6.78 -0.96
N ILE A 213 -12.09 7.43 -2.13
CA ILE A 213 -11.54 8.78 -2.32
C ILE A 213 -12.28 9.78 -1.42
N ARG A 214 -13.62 9.77 -1.40
CA ARG A 214 -14.42 10.67 -0.56
C ARG A 214 -14.12 10.47 0.94
N ASP A 215 -14.06 9.21 1.37
CA ASP A 215 -13.95 8.86 2.79
C ASP A 215 -12.49 8.98 3.32
N ASN A 216 -11.50 9.08 2.41
CA ASN A 216 -10.08 9.18 2.73
C ASN A 216 -9.38 10.38 2.04
N ALA A 217 -10.12 11.43 1.70
CA ALA A 217 -9.51 12.68 1.26
C ALA A 217 -8.72 13.32 2.44
N PRO A 218 -7.53 13.88 2.24
CA PRO A 218 -6.86 14.20 0.97
C PRO A 218 -5.85 13.14 0.48
N HIS A 219 -5.84 11.94 1.07
CA HIS A 219 -4.79 10.93 0.85
C HIS A 219 -4.82 10.26 -0.54
N ILE A 220 -5.93 10.36 -1.27
CA ILE A 220 -6.09 9.71 -2.57
C ILE A 220 -6.21 10.77 -3.66
N ARG A 221 -5.29 10.73 -4.65
CA ARG A 221 -5.16 11.71 -5.71
C ARG A 221 -5.22 11.06 -7.08
N LEU A 222 -5.94 11.67 -8.01
CA LEU A 222 -5.97 11.27 -9.42
C LEU A 222 -5.18 12.26 -10.27
N PHE A 223 -4.23 11.74 -11.04
CA PHE A 223 -3.53 12.49 -12.08
C PHE A 223 -3.78 11.85 -13.43
N THR A 224 -4.13 12.66 -14.42
CA THR A 224 -4.40 12.19 -15.77
C THR A 224 -3.55 12.92 -16.81
N ILE A 225 -3.41 12.30 -17.98
CA ILE A 225 -2.78 12.90 -19.14
C ILE A 225 -3.82 13.04 -20.24
N ARG A 226 -3.90 14.26 -20.76
CA ARG A 226 -4.69 14.57 -21.94
C ARG A 226 -3.79 14.96 -23.12
N GLN A 227 -4.18 14.52 -24.32
CA GLN A 227 -3.70 15.06 -25.59
C GLN A 227 -4.90 15.72 -26.27
N GLY A 228 -4.88 17.03 -26.38
CA GLY A 228 -6.08 17.80 -26.73
C GLY A 228 -7.23 17.51 -25.74
N ASN A 229 -8.38 17.10 -26.26
CA ASN A 229 -9.53 16.73 -25.43
C ASN A 229 -9.58 15.25 -25.01
N GLN A 230 -8.65 14.42 -25.48
CA GLN A 230 -8.65 12.99 -25.22
C GLN A 230 -7.83 12.67 -23.98
N LEU A 231 -8.41 11.93 -23.01
CA LEU A 231 -7.69 11.32 -21.91
C LEU A 231 -6.95 10.08 -22.46
N VAL A 232 -5.61 10.03 -22.25
CA VAL A 232 -4.78 8.97 -22.83
C VAL A 232 -4.07 8.12 -21.77
N ALA A 233 -3.89 8.64 -20.54
CA ALA A 233 -3.26 7.91 -19.44
C ALA A 233 -3.66 8.52 -18.10
N GLY A 234 -3.36 7.81 -17.00
CA GLY A 234 -3.51 8.34 -15.65
C GLY A 234 -2.94 7.40 -14.58
N THR A 235 -2.92 7.91 -13.37
CA THR A 235 -2.55 7.18 -12.16
C THR A 235 -3.37 7.66 -10.96
N LEU A 236 -3.84 6.71 -10.16
CA LEU A 236 -4.42 6.99 -8.84
C LEU A 236 -3.33 6.73 -7.80
N LEU A 237 -3.02 7.75 -7.03
CA LEU A 237 -1.96 7.74 -6.02
C LEU A 237 -2.54 7.72 -4.62
N PHE A 238 -1.86 7.02 -3.71
CA PHE A 238 -2.08 7.05 -2.28
C PHE A 238 -0.92 7.81 -1.62
N GLU A 239 -1.23 8.97 -1.03
CA GLU A 239 -0.26 9.82 -0.33
C GLU A 239 -0.18 9.42 1.14
N MET A 240 0.92 8.80 1.52
CA MET A 240 1.19 8.23 2.84
C MET A 240 2.60 8.66 3.29
N ASN A 241 2.77 9.95 3.63
CA ASN A 241 4.09 10.44 4.02
C ASN A 241 4.80 9.45 4.98
N PRO A 242 6.01 8.96 4.65
CA PRO A 242 6.97 9.48 3.66
C PRO A 242 6.87 8.87 2.24
N VAL A 243 5.85 8.09 1.93
CA VAL A 243 5.68 7.39 0.65
C VAL A 243 4.48 7.90 -0.14
N VAL A 244 4.63 8.06 -1.44
CA VAL A 244 3.50 8.09 -2.37
C VAL A 244 3.46 6.77 -3.14
N HIS A 245 2.31 6.09 -3.10
CA HIS A 245 2.12 4.79 -3.72
C HIS A 245 1.22 4.89 -4.95
N ALA A 246 1.67 4.35 -6.08
CA ALA A 246 0.87 4.32 -7.30
C ALA A 246 -0.06 3.09 -7.30
N GLN A 247 -1.26 3.28 -6.78
CA GLN A 247 -2.26 2.20 -6.62
C GLN A 247 -2.79 1.68 -7.96
N TYR A 248 -3.06 2.58 -8.90
CA TYR A 248 -3.51 2.24 -10.24
C TYR A 248 -2.78 3.08 -11.28
N ILE A 249 -2.27 2.43 -12.32
CA ILE A 249 -1.55 3.04 -13.42
C ILE A 249 -2.13 2.46 -14.72
N SER A 250 -2.58 3.31 -15.65
CA SER A 250 -3.04 2.82 -16.95
C SER A 250 -2.88 3.85 -18.05
N ALA A 251 -2.75 3.35 -19.28
CA ALA A 251 -2.75 4.14 -20.50
C ALA A 251 -3.45 3.39 -21.63
N CYS A 252 -4.21 4.09 -22.46
CA CYS A 252 -4.74 3.54 -23.71
C CYS A 252 -3.62 3.33 -24.75
N SER A 253 -3.93 2.77 -25.93
CA SER A 253 -2.91 2.49 -26.95
C SER A 253 -2.17 3.77 -27.36
N ALA A 254 -2.90 4.84 -27.66
CA ALA A 254 -2.32 6.13 -28.03
C ALA A 254 -1.39 6.67 -26.90
N GLY A 255 -1.83 6.61 -25.64
CA GLY A 255 -1.02 7.05 -24.51
C GLY A 255 0.29 6.26 -24.34
N ARG A 256 0.28 4.96 -24.62
CA ARG A 256 1.50 4.13 -24.61
C ARG A 256 2.47 4.51 -25.73
N GLU A 257 1.96 4.76 -26.92
CA GLU A 257 2.75 5.18 -28.09
C GLU A 257 3.39 6.55 -27.86
N LEU A 258 2.65 7.48 -27.29
CA LEU A 258 3.12 8.82 -26.94
C LEU A 258 4.18 8.82 -25.81
N GLY A 259 4.18 7.82 -24.94
CA GLY A 259 4.97 7.83 -23.72
C GLY A 259 4.32 8.66 -22.60
N ALA A 260 2.98 8.71 -22.57
CA ALA A 260 2.22 9.53 -21.62
C ALA A 260 2.52 9.20 -20.14
N LEU A 261 2.70 7.92 -19.79
CA LEU A 261 3.09 7.54 -18.43
C LEU A 261 4.53 7.93 -18.12
N ASP A 262 5.43 7.92 -19.09
CA ASP A 262 6.82 8.38 -18.91
C ASP A 262 6.84 9.87 -18.58
N PHE A 263 6.04 10.66 -19.29
CA PHE A 263 5.86 12.09 -19.03
C PHE A 263 5.21 12.34 -17.66
N LEU A 264 4.14 11.63 -17.32
CA LEU A 264 3.45 11.75 -16.05
C LEU A 264 4.39 11.48 -14.87
N PHE A 265 5.05 10.33 -14.84
CA PHE A 265 5.92 9.96 -13.72
C PHE A 265 7.19 10.80 -13.62
N HIS A 266 7.69 11.33 -14.74
CA HIS A 266 8.78 12.32 -14.70
C HIS A 266 8.40 13.55 -13.86
N HIS A 267 7.22 14.10 -14.09
CA HIS A 267 6.73 15.27 -13.35
C HIS A 267 6.29 14.93 -11.92
N LEU A 268 5.67 13.76 -11.70
CA LEU A 268 5.25 13.35 -10.36
C LEU A 268 6.45 13.08 -9.44
N ILE A 269 7.51 12.46 -9.93
CA ILE A 269 8.76 12.26 -9.17
C ILE A 269 9.31 13.59 -8.70
N GLU A 270 9.40 14.59 -9.59
CA GLU A 270 9.90 15.92 -9.24
C GLU A 270 8.96 16.64 -8.26
N ARG A 271 7.63 16.59 -8.52
CA ARG A 271 6.61 17.17 -7.63
C ARG A 271 6.73 16.65 -6.20
N TYR A 272 6.75 15.32 -6.03
CA TYR A 272 6.78 14.69 -4.69
C TYR A 272 8.14 14.85 -4.02
N ARG A 273 9.23 14.94 -4.79
CA ARG A 273 10.54 15.35 -4.27
C ARG A 273 10.49 16.73 -3.64
N GLN A 274 9.92 17.72 -4.34
CA GLN A 274 9.77 19.09 -3.85
C GLN A 274 8.85 19.20 -2.64
N GLN A 275 7.86 18.31 -2.54
CA GLN A 275 6.96 18.20 -1.38
C GLN A 275 7.59 17.49 -0.18
N GLY A 276 8.81 16.98 -0.29
CA GLY A 276 9.54 16.34 0.81
C GLY A 276 9.21 14.86 1.03
N PHE A 277 8.48 14.21 0.12
CA PHE A 277 8.33 12.75 0.16
C PHE A 277 9.67 12.06 -0.04
N ARG A 278 9.85 10.92 0.63
CA ARG A 278 11.09 10.13 0.52
C ARG A 278 11.06 9.11 -0.59
N PHE A 279 9.88 8.57 -0.88
CA PHE A 279 9.73 7.45 -1.81
C PHE A 279 8.49 7.60 -2.71
N LEU A 280 8.62 7.18 -3.97
CA LEU A 280 7.50 6.86 -4.84
C LEU A 280 7.54 5.35 -5.13
N ASP A 281 6.54 4.63 -4.64
CA ASP A 281 6.41 3.19 -4.79
C ASP A 281 5.43 2.83 -5.91
N PHE A 282 5.89 2.05 -6.87
CA PHE A 282 5.08 1.59 -8.00
C PHE A 282 4.26 0.32 -7.72
N GLY A 283 4.36 -0.23 -6.50
CA GLY A 283 3.73 -1.49 -6.16
C GLY A 283 4.46 -2.72 -6.73
N ILE A 284 3.95 -3.90 -6.39
CA ILE A 284 4.59 -5.17 -6.72
C ILE A 284 4.63 -5.46 -8.22
N SER A 285 5.66 -6.20 -8.65
CA SER A 285 5.84 -6.71 -10.02
C SER A 285 5.97 -8.24 -10.02
N THR A 286 5.32 -8.88 -9.05
CA THR A 286 5.30 -10.32 -8.90
C THR A 286 3.87 -10.83 -8.81
N GLU A 287 3.68 -12.07 -9.18
CA GLU A 287 2.42 -12.82 -9.17
C GLU A 287 2.57 -14.07 -8.30
N ASP A 288 1.47 -14.75 -8.01
CA ASP A 288 1.45 -16.02 -7.24
C ASP A 288 2.26 -15.96 -5.93
N GLY A 289 1.94 -14.99 -5.07
CA GLY A 289 2.63 -14.82 -3.79
C GLY A 289 4.12 -14.55 -3.90
N GLY A 290 4.57 -14.00 -5.04
CA GLY A 290 5.97 -13.69 -5.30
C GLY A 290 6.75 -14.77 -6.06
N GLN A 291 6.11 -15.87 -6.43
CA GLN A 291 6.77 -16.99 -7.14
C GLN A 291 7.07 -16.66 -8.61
N VAL A 292 6.30 -15.79 -9.22
CA VAL A 292 6.45 -15.41 -10.63
C VAL A 292 6.84 -13.95 -10.73
N LEU A 293 7.99 -13.65 -11.35
CA LEU A 293 8.42 -12.28 -11.63
C LEU A 293 7.87 -11.84 -12.99
N ASN A 294 7.15 -10.72 -13.00
CA ASN A 294 6.77 -10.03 -14.24
C ASN A 294 7.94 -9.14 -14.69
N GLU A 295 8.86 -9.71 -15.49
CA GLU A 295 10.07 -9.03 -15.94
C GLU A 295 9.77 -7.75 -16.74
N GLY A 296 8.71 -7.78 -17.58
CA GLY A 296 8.33 -6.62 -18.38
C GLY A 296 7.88 -5.44 -17.52
N LEU A 297 7.09 -5.72 -16.47
CA LEU A 297 6.65 -4.71 -15.51
C LEU A 297 7.81 -4.21 -14.65
N THR A 298 8.68 -5.10 -14.21
CA THR A 298 9.92 -4.77 -13.47
C THR A 298 10.79 -3.84 -14.30
N PHE A 299 11.11 -4.21 -15.55
CA PHE A 299 11.89 -3.38 -16.46
C PHE A 299 11.27 -2.00 -16.69
N GLN A 300 9.93 -1.94 -16.80
CA GLN A 300 9.23 -0.67 -16.91
C GLN A 300 9.47 0.23 -15.69
N LYS A 301 9.26 -0.28 -14.49
CA LYS A 301 9.38 0.48 -13.23
C LYS A 301 10.83 0.85 -12.92
N GLU A 302 11.79 -0.05 -13.18
CA GLU A 302 13.22 0.25 -13.06
C GLU A 302 13.68 1.32 -14.04
N GLY A 303 13.06 1.37 -15.23
CA GLY A 303 13.30 2.42 -16.20
C GLY A 303 12.95 3.84 -15.71
N PHE A 304 12.07 3.97 -14.73
CA PHE A 304 11.74 5.22 -14.01
C PHE A 304 12.72 5.53 -12.86
N GLY A 305 13.74 4.70 -12.65
CA GLY A 305 14.68 4.83 -11.55
C GLY A 305 14.32 3.99 -10.32
N GLY A 306 13.28 3.17 -10.40
CA GLY A 306 12.87 2.29 -9.31
C GLY A 306 13.92 1.25 -8.93
N ARG A 307 13.98 0.90 -7.65
CA ARG A 307 14.77 -0.21 -7.12
C ARG A 307 13.90 -1.05 -6.20
N THR A 308 14.28 -2.31 -6.04
CA THR A 308 13.44 -3.29 -5.38
C THR A 308 13.39 -3.11 -3.87
N ILE A 309 12.17 -3.14 -3.33
CA ILE A 309 11.87 -3.43 -1.93
C ILE A 309 11.00 -4.68 -1.85
N CYS A 310 10.99 -5.35 -0.70
CA CYS A 310 10.20 -6.56 -0.51
C CYS A 310 8.92 -6.27 0.28
N TYR A 311 7.84 -6.93 -0.15
CA TYR A 311 6.60 -7.08 0.59
C TYR A 311 6.50 -8.53 1.02
N ASP A 312 6.67 -8.77 2.31
CA ASP A 312 6.76 -10.11 2.88
C ASP A 312 5.44 -10.55 3.52
N ALA A 313 5.21 -11.86 3.55
CA ALA A 313 4.24 -12.49 4.42
C ALA A 313 4.91 -13.62 5.21
N TYR A 314 4.61 -13.67 6.49
CA TYR A 314 5.11 -14.68 7.42
C TYR A 314 3.95 -15.46 8.02
N THR A 315 4.19 -16.74 8.28
CA THR A 315 3.24 -17.59 9.01
C THR A 315 3.83 -18.00 10.35
N ILE A 316 3.12 -17.72 11.43
CA ILE A 316 3.50 -18.02 12.81
C ILE A 316 2.52 -19.10 13.33
N PRO A 317 3.01 -20.26 13.82
CA PRO A 317 2.16 -21.23 14.51
C PRO A 317 1.74 -20.68 15.88
N ILE A 318 0.48 -20.80 16.23
CA ILE A 318 -0.06 -20.46 17.55
C ILE A 318 -0.06 -21.72 18.41
N LEU A 319 0.99 -21.90 19.24
CA LEU A 319 1.25 -23.10 20.04
C LEU A 319 0.60 -23.04 21.45
#